data_eed9fcbf1b047fdee09f46352c96dc6f
#
_entry.id   eed9fcbf1b047fdee09f46352c96dc6f
#
_cell.length_a   1.000
_cell.length_b   1.000
_cell.length_c   1.000
_cell.angle_alpha   90.00
_cell.angle_beta   90.00
_cell.angle_gamma   90.00
#
_symmetry.space_group_name_H-M   'P 1'
#
loop_
_entity.id
_entity.type
_entity.pdbx_description
1 polymer ?
#
loop_
_entity_poly.entity_id
_entity_poly.type
_entity_poly.pdbx_seq_one_letter_code
_entity_poly.pdbx_strand_id
1 'polypeptide(L)'
;MPDQFDVAIIGTGAGGGTLAWHLARAGKRILILERGPFLPREKLNWDTSAVFLDNRYHTKEIWQDREGKELHPQQSYFVGGQTKVYGAAMFRMRAEDFGVIQHQAGISPAWPISYADMEPYYTRAEELFHVHGDLGAAPSIPGGFGSSFDPTEPFHSKRYPYPALANEPRMQSIENDVRKLGVNTFPIPLGLKRNEEDPLASKCVRCDTCDGYPCLVHAKSDADINCIRQIMHLPNVTLMTNSRATRLLTNSTGTAVTAVEVIHSGPGKPYGSALQPADTSAPPASSNGNPAIYTAGFFAVCAGAVNSAVLLLASANEKHPTGLANRSDQVGRNFMYHQADALLAISTSRNEDSYTKTWGTNDFYLKDPDPSYPFPLGQVQPVGSFHFEMMKGDAPPLTPGFVLEAMKHHAVPWWLTTEDLPDPDNRITLHNTTPLWVESWQSGLVGAHPAGDTGRTNQSEPVTDAAPGRIQLSYTPNNIESFNRLKDRWVDVLKKAGHATTSVPLHAYFKKRIPLEGVGHQNGTCRMGADPATSVLDPHCKAHDLDNLYVVDASCFVSASAVNPSLTIIANAMRVADHLLADRLK
;
A
#
# COMPACT_ATOMS: atom_id res chain seq x y z
N MET A 1 -29.61 -14.72 17.23
CA MET A 1 -28.87 -15.95 16.83
C MET A 1 -27.44 -15.74 17.31
N PRO A 2 -26.70 -16.76 17.73
CA PRO A 2 -25.29 -16.58 18.04
C PRO A 2 -24.55 -16.13 16.77
N ASP A 3 -23.52 -15.29 16.92
CA ASP A 3 -22.74 -14.82 15.80
C ASP A 3 -22.09 -15.99 15.06
N GLN A 4 -22.19 -15.99 13.73
CA GLN A 4 -21.64 -17.04 12.91
C GLN A 4 -20.11 -17.07 12.98
N PHE A 5 -19.49 -15.90 13.12
CA PHE A 5 -18.05 -15.70 13.20
C PHE A 5 -17.68 -14.88 14.44
N ASP A 6 -16.49 -15.08 14.95
CA ASP A 6 -15.95 -14.23 16.02
C ASP A 6 -15.52 -12.87 15.45
N VAL A 7 -14.90 -12.88 14.25
CA VAL A 7 -14.46 -11.66 13.56
C VAL A 7 -14.76 -11.73 12.05
N ALA A 8 -15.32 -10.67 11.49
CA ALA A 8 -15.39 -10.43 10.05
C ALA A 8 -14.32 -9.42 9.64
N ILE A 9 -13.42 -9.80 8.73
CA ILE A 9 -12.33 -9.00 8.21
C ILE A 9 -12.62 -8.62 6.76
N ILE A 10 -12.65 -7.32 6.46
CA ILE A 10 -13.02 -6.78 5.15
C ILE A 10 -11.77 -6.28 4.44
N GLY A 11 -11.28 -7.04 3.47
CA GLY A 11 -10.03 -6.81 2.75
C GLY A 11 -8.89 -7.73 3.19
N THR A 12 -8.02 -8.10 2.26
CA THR A 12 -6.90 -9.05 2.44
C THR A 12 -5.53 -8.42 2.21
N GLY A 13 -5.44 -7.08 2.18
CA GLY A 13 -4.18 -6.36 2.04
C GLY A 13 -3.25 -6.53 3.25
N ALA A 14 -2.22 -5.67 3.36
CA ALA A 14 -1.22 -5.72 4.41
C ALA A 14 -1.83 -5.81 5.82
N GLY A 15 -2.83 -4.99 6.14
CA GLY A 15 -3.50 -4.99 7.44
C GLY A 15 -4.40 -6.22 7.63
N GLY A 16 -5.39 -6.40 6.75
CA GLY A 16 -6.39 -7.46 6.90
C GLY A 16 -5.80 -8.87 6.77
N GLY A 17 -4.86 -9.09 5.84
CA GLY A 17 -4.16 -10.37 5.71
C GLY A 17 -3.37 -10.72 6.96
N THR A 18 -2.65 -9.75 7.54
CA THR A 18 -1.88 -9.96 8.78
C THR A 18 -2.78 -10.19 9.98
N LEU A 19 -3.84 -9.39 10.13
CA LEU A 19 -4.84 -9.56 11.19
C LEU A 19 -5.47 -10.95 11.12
N ALA A 20 -5.90 -11.37 9.92
CA ALA A 20 -6.48 -12.69 9.69
C ALA A 20 -5.51 -13.81 10.04
N TRP A 21 -4.25 -13.70 9.60
CA TRP A 21 -3.20 -14.69 9.89
C TRP A 21 -3.00 -14.88 11.39
N HIS A 22 -2.97 -13.80 12.15
CA HIS A 22 -2.74 -13.83 13.59
C HIS A 22 -3.93 -14.44 14.34
N LEU A 23 -5.15 -13.94 14.07
CA LEU A 23 -6.36 -14.39 14.76
C LEU A 23 -6.74 -15.84 14.41
N ALA A 24 -6.56 -16.25 13.14
CA ALA A 24 -6.83 -17.63 12.71
C ALA A 24 -5.96 -18.65 13.45
N ARG A 25 -4.67 -18.34 13.64
CA ARG A 25 -3.71 -19.20 14.36
C ARG A 25 -4.00 -19.26 15.86
N ALA A 26 -4.70 -18.26 16.40
CA ALA A 26 -5.21 -18.26 17.77
C ALA A 26 -6.56 -19.01 17.90
N GLY A 27 -7.03 -19.68 16.83
CA GLY A 27 -8.23 -20.52 16.85
C GLY A 27 -9.55 -19.77 16.72
N LYS A 28 -9.56 -18.46 16.42
CA LYS A 28 -10.79 -17.68 16.26
C LYS A 28 -11.48 -18.01 14.94
N ARG A 29 -12.84 -18.03 14.94
CA ARG A 29 -13.65 -18.24 13.73
C ARG A 29 -13.70 -16.96 12.93
N ILE A 30 -13.12 -16.97 11.73
CA ILE A 30 -12.89 -15.76 10.93
C ILE A 30 -13.61 -15.87 9.59
N LEU A 31 -14.39 -14.82 9.28
CA LEU A 31 -14.85 -14.52 7.93
C LEU A 31 -13.90 -13.50 7.30
N ILE A 32 -13.37 -13.79 6.12
CA ILE A 32 -12.55 -12.87 5.33
C ILE A 32 -13.31 -12.57 4.04
N LEU A 33 -13.58 -11.28 3.82
CA LEU A 33 -14.27 -10.78 2.62
C LEU A 33 -13.27 -10.05 1.74
N GLU A 34 -13.02 -10.55 0.54
CA GLU A 34 -12.16 -9.89 -0.45
C GLU A 34 -12.96 -9.58 -1.72
N ARG A 35 -12.94 -8.32 -2.14
CA ARG A 35 -13.70 -7.91 -3.33
C ARG A 35 -13.15 -8.46 -4.64
N GLY A 36 -11.85 -8.75 -4.70
CA GLY A 36 -11.18 -9.28 -5.88
C GLY A 36 -10.96 -10.79 -5.84
N PRO A 37 -10.54 -11.39 -6.97
CA PRO A 37 -10.10 -12.77 -7.05
C PRO A 37 -8.65 -12.94 -6.56
N PHE A 38 -8.12 -14.16 -6.60
CA PHE A 38 -6.67 -14.36 -6.59
C PHE A 38 -6.06 -13.81 -7.87
N LEU A 39 -4.92 -13.14 -7.74
CA LEU A 39 -4.19 -12.63 -8.89
C LEU A 39 -3.68 -13.81 -9.74
N PRO A 40 -3.97 -13.86 -11.05
CA PRO A 40 -3.54 -14.96 -11.90
C PRO A 40 -2.01 -15.02 -12.02
N ARG A 41 -1.47 -16.23 -12.00
CA ARG A 41 -0.06 -16.48 -12.26
C ARG A 41 0.14 -16.76 -13.74
N GLU A 42 0.59 -15.75 -14.48
CA GLU A 42 0.71 -15.81 -15.94
C GLU A 42 1.92 -15.01 -16.44
N LYS A 43 2.39 -15.30 -17.64
CA LYS A 43 3.56 -14.61 -18.22
C LYS A 43 3.39 -13.08 -18.27
N LEU A 44 2.15 -12.62 -18.44
CA LEU A 44 1.81 -11.19 -18.46
C LEU A 44 2.09 -10.47 -17.13
N ASN A 45 2.32 -11.19 -16.03
CA ASN A 45 2.76 -10.58 -14.76
C ASN A 45 4.12 -9.85 -14.92
N TRP A 46 4.95 -10.26 -15.87
CA TRP A 46 6.26 -9.67 -16.17
C TRP A 46 6.31 -8.97 -17.54
N ASP A 47 5.17 -8.73 -18.15
CA ASP A 47 5.06 -7.96 -19.39
C ASP A 47 4.77 -6.49 -19.07
N THR A 48 5.69 -5.60 -19.41
CA THR A 48 5.60 -4.17 -19.10
C THR A 48 4.40 -3.51 -19.77
N SER A 49 4.09 -3.89 -21.02
CA SER A 49 2.93 -3.33 -21.71
C SER A 49 1.63 -3.75 -21.04
N ALA A 50 1.49 -5.03 -20.69
CA ALA A 50 0.30 -5.52 -19.99
C ALA A 50 0.11 -4.85 -18.63
N VAL A 51 1.20 -4.65 -17.86
CA VAL A 51 1.12 -4.09 -16.51
C VAL A 51 0.86 -2.59 -16.52
N PHE A 52 1.62 -1.81 -17.30
CA PHE A 52 1.61 -0.34 -17.21
C PHE A 52 0.87 0.38 -18.34
N LEU A 53 0.81 -0.19 -19.55
CA LEU A 53 0.09 0.45 -20.66
C LEU A 53 -1.36 -0.01 -20.72
N ASP A 54 -1.58 -1.33 -20.60
CA ASP A 54 -2.94 -1.90 -20.66
C ASP A 54 -3.65 -1.86 -19.31
N ASN A 55 -2.92 -1.52 -18.21
CA ASN A 55 -3.44 -1.50 -16.84
C ASN A 55 -4.17 -2.81 -16.45
N ARG A 56 -3.62 -3.97 -16.88
CA ARG A 56 -4.25 -5.29 -16.75
C ARG A 56 -4.63 -5.66 -15.31
N TYR A 57 -3.82 -5.25 -14.34
CA TYR A 57 -3.97 -5.60 -12.92
C TYR A 57 -4.52 -4.45 -12.07
N HIS A 58 -4.89 -3.35 -12.68
CA HIS A 58 -5.50 -2.23 -12.00
C HIS A 58 -7.02 -2.20 -12.22
N THR A 59 -7.73 -1.62 -11.25
CA THR A 59 -9.17 -1.42 -11.38
C THR A 59 -9.51 -0.47 -12.52
N LYS A 60 -10.70 -0.66 -13.09
CA LYS A 60 -11.29 0.28 -14.05
C LYS A 60 -12.26 1.26 -13.39
N GLU A 61 -12.30 1.29 -12.06
CA GLU A 61 -13.09 2.29 -11.33
C GLU A 61 -12.66 3.71 -11.71
N ILE A 62 -13.63 4.60 -11.77
CA ILE A 62 -13.41 6.03 -12.01
C ILE A 62 -13.83 6.78 -10.74
N TRP A 63 -12.88 7.54 -10.19
CA TRP A 63 -13.14 8.51 -9.13
C TRP A 63 -13.21 9.91 -9.75
N GLN A 64 -13.49 10.92 -8.93
CA GLN A 64 -13.48 12.32 -9.36
C GLN A 64 -12.59 13.14 -8.42
N ASP A 65 -11.92 14.15 -8.97
CA ASP A 65 -11.33 15.20 -8.16
C ASP A 65 -12.40 16.20 -7.69
N ARG A 66 -11.99 17.22 -6.94
CA ARG A 66 -12.92 18.24 -6.44
C ARG A 66 -13.57 19.10 -7.53
N GLU A 67 -12.97 19.18 -8.70
CA GLU A 67 -13.51 19.86 -9.88
C GLU A 67 -14.44 18.94 -10.70
N GLY A 68 -14.62 17.68 -10.29
CA GLY A 68 -15.43 16.69 -11.00
C GLY A 68 -14.71 16.03 -12.18
N LYS A 69 -13.40 16.24 -12.33
CA LYS A 69 -12.60 15.58 -13.35
C LYS A 69 -12.34 14.12 -12.97
N GLU A 70 -12.38 13.25 -13.95
CA GLU A 70 -12.15 11.83 -13.76
C GLU A 70 -10.72 11.53 -13.32
N LEU A 71 -10.61 10.67 -12.30
CA LEU A 71 -9.40 10.06 -11.78
C LEU A 71 -9.47 8.54 -11.96
N HIS A 72 -8.42 7.93 -12.49
CA HIS A 72 -8.30 6.48 -12.66
C HIS A 72 -7.36 5.92 -11.60
N PRO A 73 -7.86 5.48 -10.43
CA PRO A 73 -6.99 5.03 -9.35
C PRO A 73 -6.23 3.77 -9.75
N GLN A 74 -4.93 3.74 -9.50
CA GLN A 74 -4.11 2.55 -9.72
C GLN A 74 -4.26 1.57 -8.55
N GLN A 75 -5.50 1.20 -8.23
CA GLN A 75 -5.81 0.23 -7.22
C GLN A 75 -5.86 -1.17 -7.80
N SER A 76 -5.32 -2.15 -7.07
CA SER A 76 -5.35 -3.56 -7.44
C SER A 76 -6.21 -4.32 -6.44
N TYR A 77 -7.34 -4.84 -6.91
CA TYR A 77 -8.28 -5.58 -6.09
C TYR A 77 -8.08 -7.08 -6.29
N PHE A 78 -7.14 -7.62 -5.53
CA PHE A 78 -6.81 -9.05 -5.50
C PHE A 78 -6.57 -9.49 -4.05
N VAL A 79 -6.67 -10.80 -3.79
CA VAL A 79 -6.19 -11.36 -2.53
C VAL A 79 -4.74 -10.94 -2.31
N GLY A 80 -4.47 -10.26 -1.18
CA GLY A 80 -3.19 -9.62 -0.90
C GLY A 80 -3.18 -8.11 -1.15
N GLY A 81 -4.20 -7.54 -1.81
CA GLY A 81 -4.32 -6.09 -2.06
C GLY A 81 -3.10 -5.52 -2.79
N GLN A 82 -2.75 -4.28 -2.47
CA GLN A 82 -1.62 -3.56 -3.09
C GLN A 82 -0.25 -4.21 -2.85
N THR A 83 -0.12 -5.12 -1.85
CA THR A 83 1.14 -5.85 -1.65
C THR A 83 1.47 -6.81 -2.81
N LYS A 84 0.51 -7.09 -3.71
CA LYS A 84 0.77 -7.89 -4.92
C LYS A 84 1.66 -7.17 -5.92
N VAL A 85 1.59 -5.84 -5.97
CA VAL A 85 2.29 -5.00 -6.96
C VAL A 85 3.32 -4.04 -6.35
N TYR A 86 3.45 -3.95 -5.02
CA TYR A 86 4.40 -3.06 -4.37
C TYR A 86 5.88 -3.45 -4.61
N GLY A 87 6.81 -2.56 -4.27
CA GLY A 87 8.26 -2.79 -4.40
C GLY A 87 8.91 -3.52 -3.23
N ALA A 88 8.14 -4.04 -2.28
CA ALA A 88 8.59 -4.80 -1.12
C ALA A 88 9.60 -4.09 -0.19
N ALA A 89 9.72 -2.77 -0.25
CA ALA A 89 10.52 -2.01 0.72
C ALA A 89 9.80 -1.98 2.08
N MET A 90 10.51 -2.44 3.11
CA MET A 90 9.97 -2.74 4.45
C MET A 90 10.66 -1.87 5.51
N PHE A 91 10.53 -0.56 5.37
CA PHE A 91 11.09 0.37 6.35
C PHE A 91 10.25 0.43 7.62
N ARG A 92 10.93 0.51 8.76
CA ARG A 92 10.32 1.01 9.99
C ARG A 92 10.14 2.53 9.86
N MET A 93 9.07 3.08 10.36
CA MET A 93 9.01 4.53 10.61
C MET A 93 10.11 4.89 11.62
N ARG A 94 10.71 6.07 11.45
CA ARG A 94 11.72 6.57 12.39
C ARG A 94 11.08 6.83 13.74
N ALA A 95 11.85 6.81 14.82
CA ALA A 95 11.33 7.11 16.15
C ALA A 95 10.71 8.51 16.22
N GLU A 96 11.29 9.46 15.51
CA GLU A 96 10.84 10.84 15.38
C GLU A 96 9.49 10.97 14.69
N ASP A 97 9.15 10.05 13.76
CA ASP A 97 7.86 10.06 13.04
C ASP A 97 6.65 9.83 13.97
N PHE A 98 6.89 9.27 15.16
CA PHE A 98 5.85 9.12 16.19
C PHE A 98 5.68 10.38 17.05
N GLY A 99 6.58 11.33 16.95
CA GLY A 99 6.53 12.63 17.62
C GLY A 99 5.95 13.73 16.76
N VAL A 100 6.04 14.96 17.25
CA VAL A 100 5.73 16.15 16.45
C VAL A 100 6.93 16.54 15.63
N ILE A 101 6.77 16.64 14.31
CA ILE A 101 7.82 17.12 13.41
C ILE A 101 7.36 18.41 12.75
N GLN A 102 8.19 19.46 12.88
CA GLN A 102 7.96 20.74 12.22
C GLN A 102 8.49 20.70 10.79
N HIS A 103 7.61 20.93 9.82
CA HIS A 103 7.94 21.17 8.42
C HIS A 103 7.77 22.64 8.07
N GLN A 104 8.31 23.06 6.95
CA GLN A 104 8.10 24.42 6.44
C GLN A 104 6.62 24.68 6.13
N ALA A 105 5.93 23.69 5.58
CA ALA A 105 4.53 23.81 5.17
C ALA A 105 3.52 23.53 6.30
N GLY A 106 3.96 23.09 7.49
CA GLY A 106 3.04 22.72 8.57
C GLY A 106 3.66 21.77 9.59
N ILE A 107 2.83 20.96 10.21
CA ILE A 107 3.22 20.06 11.29
C ILE A 107 2.80 18.62 10.92
N SER A 108 3.73 17.67 11.05
CA SER A 108 3.43 16.26 11.19
C SER A 108 3.07 16.01 12.66
N PRO A 109 1.83 15.62 12.98
CA PRO A 109 1.37 15.49 14.36
C PRO A 109 1.88 14.20 15.01
N ALA A 110 1.99 14.22 16.35
CA ALA A 110 2.37 13.05 17.11
C ALA A 110 1.31 11.94 17.02
N TRP A 111 1.78 10.70 16.95
CA TRP A 111 0.96 9.51 17.07
C TRP A 111 0.53 9.31 18.56
N PRO A 112 -0.63 8.71 18.84
CA PRO A 112 -1.05 8.39 20.21
C PRO A 112 -0.33 7.15 20.78
N ILE A 113 0.61 6.59 20.05
CA ILE A 113 1.48 5.46 20.39
C ILE A 113 2.92 5.83 20.06
N SER A 114 3.87 5.26 20.77
CA SER A 114 5.30 5.52 20.57
C SER A 114 5.96 4.49 19.66
N TYR A 115 7.18 4.81 19.20
CA TYR A 115 8.03 3.81 18.54
C TYR A 115 8.26 2.57 19.41
N ALA A 116 8.45 2.76 20.73
CA ALA A 116 8.66 1.64 21.67
C ALA A 116 7.44 0.70 21.75
N ASP A 117 6.23 1.21 21.58
CA ASP A 117 5.00 0.40 21.52
C ASP A 117 4.95 -0.42 20.21
N MET A 118 5.56 0.07 19.14
CA MET A 118 5.55 -0.55 17.83
C MET A 118 6.74 -1.50 17.58
N GLU A 119 7.85 -1.29 18.24
CA GLU A 119 9.10 -2.01 18.01
C GLU A 119 8.95 -3.55 18.06
N PRO A 120 8.31 -4.15 19.08
CA PRO A 120 8.14 -5.61 19.13
C PRO A 120 7.33 -6.16 17.94
N TYR A 121 6.42 -5.36 17.43
CA TYR A 121 5.58 -5.73 16.29
C TYR A 121 6.32 -5.54 14.96
N TYR A 122 7.18 -4.53 14.83
CA TYR A 122 8.09 -4.40 13.70
C TYR A 122 8.99 -5.63 13.58
N THR A 123 9.61 -6.05 14.67
CA THR A 123 10.46 -7.26 14.70
C THR A 123 9.70 -8.50 14.23
N ARG A 124 8.46 -8.71 14.70
CA ARG A 124 7.60 -9.83 14.28
C ARG A 124 7.15 -9.71 12.81
N ALA A 125 6.87 -8.51 12.35
CA ALA A 125 6.49 -8.24 10.97
C ALA A 125 7.64 -8.53 10.00
N GLU A 126 8.86 -8.16 10.34
CA GLU A 126 10.08 -8.47 9.59
C GLU A 126 10.30 -9.99 9.46
N GLU A 127 10.11 -10.74 10.54
CA GLU A 127 10.17 -12.20 10.53
C GLU A 127 9.10 -12.80 9.59
N LEU A 128 7.84 -12.36 9.70
CA LEU A 128 6.73 -12.88 8.89
C LEU A 128 6.90 -12.57 7.40
N PHE A 129 7.40 -11.39 7.06
CA PHE A 129 7.54 -10.93 5.68
C PHE A 129 8.94 -11.18 5.10
N HIS A 130 9.77 -12.00 5.76
CA HIS A 130 11.12 -12.36 5.30
C HIS A 130 11.96 -11.15 4.92
N VAL A 131 12.08 -10.18 5.82
CA VAL A 131 12.76 -8.93 5.52
C VAL A 131 14.28 -9.13 5.56
N HIS A 132 14.91 -8.83 4.44
CA HIS A 132 16.34 -8.75 4.27
C HIS A 132 16.83 -7.35 4.63
N GLY A 133 17.89 -7.23 5.41
CA GLY A 133 18.47 -5.94 5.77
C GLY A 133 19.78 -6.11 6.52
N ASP A 134 20.46 -5.00 6.78
CA ASP A 134 21.69 -4.99 7.56
C ASP A 134 21.80 -3.69 8.36
N LEU A 135 22.15 -3.80 9.62
CA LEU A 135 22.43 -2.67 10.52
C LEU A 135 23.93 -2.33 10.59
N GLY A 136 24.75 -3.08 9.86
CA GLY A 136 26.20 -2.96 9.86
C GLY A 136 26.85 -3.45 11.15
N ALA A 137 28.07 -2.97 11.41
CA ALA A 137 28.83 -3.22 12.64
C ALA A 137 28.28 -2.37 13.80
N ALA A 138 26.96 -2.20 13.88
CA ALA A 138 26.33 -1.39 14.88
C ALA A 138 26.71 -1.83 16.29
N PRO A 139 27.07 -0.89 17.18
CA PRO A 139 27.32 -1.24 18.56
C PRO A 139 26.03 -1.81 19.17
N SER A 140 26.19 -2.84 19.99
CA SER A 140 25.12 -3.23 20.89
C SER A 140 24.80 -2.06 21.79
N ILE A 141 23.54 -1.64 21.79
CA ILE A 141 23.02 -0.65 22.72
C ILE A 141 22.16 -1.36 23.75
N PRO A 142 21.89 -0.78 24.94
CA PRO A 142 21.09 -1.46 25.94
C PRO A 142 19.77 -2.00 25.37
N GLY A 143 19.62 -3.32 25.39
CA GLY A 143 18.43 -4.03 24.93
C GLY A 143 18.36 -4.38 23.44
N GLY A 144 19.34 -4.00 22.59
CA GLY A 144 19.28 -4.30 21.15
C GLY A 144 20.38 -3.66 20.31
N PHE A 145 20.03 -3.15 19.14
CA PHE A 145 20.95 -2.68 18.11
C PHE A 145 20.50 -1.32 17.54
N GLY A 146 21.48 -0.46 17.24
CA GLY A 146 21.32 0.70 16.35
C GLY A 146 21.75 0.37 14.92
N SER A 147 22.03 1.37 14.09
CA SER A 147 22.64 1.19 12.78
C SER A 147 23.97 1.96 12.68
N SER A 148 24.94 1.40 11.97
CA SER A 148 26.17 2.10 11.58
C SER A 148 26.07 2.71 10.18
N PHE A 149 24.98 2.50 9.47
CA PHE A 149 24.78 2.95 8.10
C PHE A 149 23.83 4.15 8.00
N ASP A 150 22.68 4.07 8.68
CA ASP A 150 21.63 5.09 8.65
C ASP A 150 21.55 5.78 10.02
N PRO A 151 21.91 7.09 10.12
CA PRO A 151 21.84 7.80 11.39
C PRO A 151 20.40 8.00 11.91
N THR A 152 19.40 7.81 11.05
CA THR A 152 17.99 7.91 11.43
C THR A 152 17.34 6.57 11.75
N GLU A 153 18.06 5.44 11.55
CA GLU A 153 17.53 4.11 11.83
C GLU A 153 17.15 3.98 13.30
N PRO A 154 15.90 3.63 13.62
CA PRO A 154 15.49 3.53 15.00
C PRO A 154 16.08 2.27 15.67
N PHE A 155 15.86 2.15 16.97
CA PHE A 155 16.26 0.99 17.77
C PHE A 155 15.65 -0.31 17.23
N HIS A 156 16.45 -1.39 17.20
CA HIS A 156 16.03 -2.76 16.92
C HIS A 156 16.33 -3.68 18.10
N SER A 157 15.34 -4.41 18.62
CA SER A 157 15.54 -5.44 19.64
C SER A 157 16.23 -6.69 19.07
N LYS A 158 16.09 -6.94 17.78
CA LYS A 158 16.78 -7.99 17.01
C LYS A 158 17.33 -7.43 15.71
N ARG A 159 18.38 -8.07 15.18
CA ARG A 159 18.81 -7.81 13.81
C ARG A 159 17.76 -8.27 12.79
N TYR A 160 17.85 -7.77 11.56
CA TYR A 160 17.04 -8.29 10.47
C TYR A 160 17.16 -9.81 10.35
N PRO A 161 16.05 -10.52 10.06
CA PRO A 161 16.04 -11.99 10.01
C PRO A 161 16.89 -12.58 8.87
N TYR A 162 17.12 -11.81 7.81
CA TYR A 162 17.89 -12.23 6.64
C TYR A 162 18.91 -11.18 6.24
N PRO A 163 20.08 -11.58 5.68
CA PRO A 163 21.11 -10.65 5.26
C PRO A 163 20.61 -9.76 4.11
N ALA A 164 21.13 -8.53 4.05
CA ALA A 164 20.82 -7.60 2.96
C ALA A 164 21.18 -8.18 1.59
N LEU A 165 20.44 -7.73 0.56
CA LEU A 165 20.77 -8.06 -0.82
C LEU A 165 22.05 -7.35 -1.25
N ALA A 166 22.96 -8.09 -1.89
CA ALA A 166 24.17 -7.52 -2.44
C ALA A 166 23.88 -6.61 -3.64
N ASN A 167 24.65 -5.55 -3.77
CA ASN A 167 24.62 -4.69 -4.94
C ASN A 167 25.07 -5.43 -6.20
N GLU A 168 24.47 -5.09 -7.32
CA GLU A 168 25.03 -5.39 -8.64
C GLU A 168 26.10 -4.35 -9.00
N PRO A 169 26.96 -4.63 -10.01
CA PRO A 169 28.18 -3.83 -10.25
C PRO A 169 27.95 -2.34 -10.43
N ARG A 170 26.88 -1.95 -11.13
CA ARG A 170 26.58 -0.54 -11.38
C ARG A 170 26.15 0.16 -10.10
N MET A 171 25.23 -0.46 -9.35
CA MET A 171 24.75 0.07 -8.08
C MET A 171 25.88 0.16 -7.04
N GLN A 172 26.79 -0.83 -7.01
CA GLN A 172 27.97 -0.79 -6.15
C GLN A 172 28.91 0.37 -6.51
N SER A 173 29.13 0.62 -7.80
CA SER A 173 29.97 1.75 -8.23
C SER A 173 29.37 3.08 -7.80
N ILE A 174 28.07 3.28 -7.99
CA ILE A 174 27.37 4.51 -7.61
C ILE A 174 27.44 4.71 -6.09
N GLU A 175 27.16 3.67 -5.31
CA GLU A 175 27.20 3.72 -3.86
C GLU A 175 28.59 4.14 -3.35
N ASN A 176 29.65 3.51 -3.87
CA ASN A 176 31.03 3.82 -3.50
C ASN A 176 31.38 5.29 -3.76
N ASP A 177 30.94 5.85 -4.90
CA ASP A 177 31.26 7.22 -5.25
C ASP A 177 30.41 8.23 -4.48
N VAL A 178 29.16 7.91 -4.17
CA VAL A 178 28.27 8.69 -3.30
C VAL A 178 28.82 8.72 -1.87
N ARG A 179 29.29 7.59 -1.33
CA ARG A 179 29.94 7.53 -0.01
C ARG A 179 31.21 8.37 0.09
N LYS A 180 32.00 8.48 -0.99
CA LYS A 180 33.19 9.38 -1.03
C LYS A 180 32.82 10.85 -0.86
N LEU A 181 31.59 11.23 -1.15
CA LEU A 181 31.07 12.57 -0.91
C LEU A 181 30.57 12.78 0.52
N GLY A 182 30.66 11.76 1.38
CA GLY A 182 30.23 11.81 2.78
C GLY A 182 28.75 11.53 3.00
N VAL A 183 28.03 11.02 1.99
CA VAL A 183 26.62 10.62 2.12
C VAL A 183 26.55 9.22 2.76
N ASN A 184 25.76 9.09 3.81
CA ASN A 184 25.47 7.81 4.44
C ASN A 184 24.50 7.01 3.57
N THR A 185 24.88 5.78 3.22
CA THR A 185 24.03 4.87 2.46
C THR A 185 23.79 3.61 3.29
N PHE A 186 22.63 3.02 3.15
CA PHE A 186 22.26 1.81 3.87
C PHE A 186 21.56 0.81 2.93
N PRO A 187 21.66 -0.50 3.17
CA PRO A 187 20.91 -1.51 2.45
C PRO A 187 19.41 -1.34 2.69
N ILE A 188 18.62 -1.27 1.62
CA ILE A 188 17.16 -1.16 1.73
C ILE A 188 16.60 -2.43 2.35
N PRO A 189 15.78 -2.34 3.43
CA PRO A 189 15.09 -3.50 3.96
C PRO A 189 14.03 -4.00 2.97
N LEU A 190 14.17 -5.26 2.51
CA LEU A 190 13.34 -5.83 1.43
C LEU A 190 12.66 -7.12 1.85
N GLY A 191 11.35 -7.19 1.72
CA GLY A 191 10.53 -8.37 1.96
C GLY A 191 10.56 -9.35 0.78
N LEU A 192 11.56 -10.20 0.67
CA LEU A 192 11.78 -11.13 -0.45
C LEU A 192 12.20 -12.51 0.05
N LYS A 193 11.79 -13.58 -0.65
CA LYS A 193 12.27 -14.96 -0.40
C LYS A 193 13.54 -15.21 -1.22
N ARG A 194 14.62 -14.51 -0.86
CA ARG A 194 15.92 -14.61 -1.51
C ARG A 194 16.90 -15.45 -0.64
N ASN A 195 17.70 -16.26 -1.29
CA ASN A 195 18.87 -16.89 -0.70
C ASN A 195 20.11 -16.39 -1.45
N GLU A 196 20.91 -15.55 -0.81
CA GLU A 196 22.14 -15.00 -1.41
C GLU A 196 23.32 -15.99 -1.31
N GLU A 197 23.28 -16.95 -0.36
CA GLU A 197 24.31 -17.98 -0.21
C GLU A 197 24.17 -19.07 -1.28
N ASP A 198 22.92 -19.39 -1.67
CA ASP A 198 22.62 -20.32 -2.75
C ASP A 198 21.56 -19.72 -3.70
N PRO A 199 22.01 -18.93 -4.69
CA PRO A 199 21.13 -18.31 -5.66
C PRO A 199 20.32 -19.31 -6.51
N LEU A 200 20.79 -20.54 -6.69
CA LEU A 200 20.08 -21.57 -7.45
C LEU A 200 18.90 -22.15 -6.67
N ALA A 201 19.02 -22.25 -5.34
CA ALA A 201 17.92 -22.64 -4.46
C ALA A 201 17.00 -21.46 -4.09
N SER A 202 17.35 -20.25 -4.47
CA SER A 202 16.59 -19.06 -4.18
C SER A 202 15.27 -19.01 -4.93
N LYS A 203 14.18 -18.65 -4.26
CA LYS A 203 12.89 -18.40 -4.90
C LYS A 203 12.88 -17.08 -5.66
N CYS A 204 13.50 -16.03 -5.12
CA CYS A 204 13.68 -14.75 -5.80
C CYS A 204 14.84 -14.83 -6.80
N VAL A 205 14.57 -14.54 -8.05
CA VAL A 205 15.54 -14.59 -9.16
C VAL A 205 16.18 -13.24 -9.46
N ARG A 206 15.90 -12.19 -8.67
CA ARG A 206 16.39 -10.82 -8.90
C ARG A 206 16.04 -10.31 -10.30
N CYS A 207 14.76 -10.49 -10.68
CA CYS A 207 14.26 -10.01 -11.97
C CYS A 207 14.22 -8.47 -12.02
N ASP A 208 14.18 -7.93 -13.23
CA ASP A 208 14.01 -6.50 -13.49
C ASP A 208 12.55 -6.03 -13.43
N THR A 209 11.62 -6.90 -13.06
CA THR A 209 10.17 -6.67 -12.99
C THR A 209 9.64 -6.79 -11.56
N CYS A 210 10.21 -6.04 -10.61
CA CYS A 210 9.83 -6.13 -9.20
C CYS A 210 8.86 -5.01 -8.78
N ASP A 211 9.24 -3.73 -8.95
CA ASP A 211 8.41 -2.59 -8.56
C ASP A 211 7.23 -2.39 -9.52
N GLY A 212 6.02 -2.38 -8.98
CA GLY A 212 4.79 -2.23 -9.76
C GLY A 212 4.28 -3.50 -10.43
N TYR A 213 5.07 -4.58 -10.48
CA TYR A 213 4.70 -5.84 -11.13
C TYR A 213 4.21 -6.89 -10.13
N PRO A 214 3.25 -7.74 -10.51
CA PRO A 214 2.96 -8.98 -9.80
C PRO A 214 4.16 -9.93 -9.87
N CYS A 215 4.50 -10.60 -8.74
CA CYS A 215 5.64 -11.52 -8.73
C CYS A 215 5.26 -12.89 -9.30
N LEU A 216 5.73 -13.22 -10.51
CA LEU A 216 5.43 -14.46 -11.21
C LEU A 216 5.91 -15.71 -10.43
N VAL A 217 7.00 -15.60 -9.70
CA VAL A 217 7.59 -16.72 -8.92
C VAL A 217 7.15 -16.76 -7.46
N HIS A 218 6.25 -15.84 -7.04
CA HIS A 218 5.76 -15.74 -5.66
C HIS A 218 6.88 -15.64 -4.62
N ALA A 219 7.95 -14.94 -4.96
CA ALA A 219 9.09 -14.70 -4.09
C ALA A 219 8.98 -13.36 -3.35
N LYS A 220 8.23 -12.40 -3.88
CA LYS A 220 7.90 -11.17 -3.17
C LYS A 220 7.02 -11.52 -1.97
N SER A 221 7.41 -11.06 -0.79
CA SER A 221 6.62 -11.24 0.43
C SER A 221 5.41 -10.32 0.36
N ASP A 222 4.25 -10.89 0.16
CA ASP A 222 2.98 -10.18 0.11
C ASP A 222 1.94 -10.84 1.03
N ALA A 223 0.85 -10.13 1.34
CA ALA A 223 -0.16 -10.60 2.28
C ALA A 223 -0.91 -11.86 1.79
N ASP A 224 -1.02 -12.09 0.47
CA ASP A 224 -1.54 -13.35 -0.06
C ASP A 224 -0.61 -14.52 0.32
N ILE A 225 0.68 -14.41 -0.04
CA ILE A 225 1.65 -15.50 0.08
C ILE A 225 2.06 -15.77 1.53
N ASN A 226 2.23 -14.71 2.32
CA ASN A 226 2.75 -14.84 3.69
C ASN A 226 1.66 -14.94 4.75
N CYS A 227 0.42 -14.53 4.43
CA CYS A 227 -0.69 -14.55 5.38
C CYS A 227 -1.86 -15.41 4.91
N ILE A 228 -2.57 -15.03 3.84
CA ILE A 228 -3.85 -15.66 3.47
C ILE A 228 -3.66 -17.13 3.07
N ARG A 229 -2.71 -17.46 2.19
CA ARG A 229 -2.44 -18.84 1.78
C ARG A 229 -1.99 -19.73 2.92
N GLN A 230 -1.47 -19.17 4.01
CA GLN A 230 -1.04 -19.94 5.18
C GLN A 230 -2.22 -20.40 6.05
N ILE A 231 -3.36 -19.71 5.94
CA ILE A 231 -4.52 -19.93 6.84
C ILE A 231 -5.80 -20.34 6.13
N MET A 232 -5.94 -20.09 4.82
CA MET A 232 -7.20 -20.28 4.10
C MET A 232 -7.73 -21.73 4.10
N HIS A 233 -6.91 -22.70 4.49
CA HIS A 233 -7.29 -24.12 4.61
C HIS A 233 -7.64 -24.52 6.05
N LEU A 234 -7.49 -23.61 7.02
CA LEU A 234 -7.81 -23.90 8.42
C LEU A 234 -9.34 -24.00 8.62
N PRO A 235 -9.81 -24.93 9.49
CA PRO A 235 -11.25 -25.18 9.67
C PRO A 235 -12.02 -23.99 10.28
N ASN A 236 -11.32 -23.07 10.92
CA ASN A 236 -11.89 -21.87 11.55
C ASN A 236 -11.81 -20.64 10.65
N VAL A 237 -11.41 -20.78 9.38
CA VAL A 237 -11.29 -19.68 8.43
C VAL A 237 -12.24 -19.88 7.25
N THR A 238 -13.01 -18.85 6.93
CA THR A 238 -13.82 -18.77 5.72
C THR A 238 -13.36 -17.57 4.90
N LEU A 239 -12.74 -17.81 3.75
CA LEU A 239 -12.36 -16.78 2.79
C LEU A 239 -13.39 -16.75 1.66
N MET A 240 -13.94 -15.56 1.40
CA MET A 240 -14.81 -15.29 0.26
C MET A 240 -14.15 -14.27 -0.65
N THR A 241 -13.75 -14.69 -1.85
CA THR A 241 -13.27 -13.82 -2.92
C THR A 241 -14.41 -13.33 -3.79
N ASN A 242 -14.18 -12.32 -4.62
CA ASN A 242 -15.22 -11.65 -5.42
C ASN A 242 -16.44 -11.23 -4.57
N SER A 243 -16.16 -10.79 -3.34
CA SER A 243 -17.15 -10.54 -2.29
C SER A 243 -16.94 -9.14 -1.74
N ARG A 244 -17.69 -8.19 -2.29
CA ARG A 244 -17.57 -6.78 -1.94
C ARG A 244 -18.49 -6.44 -0.78
N ALA A 245 -17.94 -6.05 0.35
CA ALA A 245 -18.68 -5.44 1.44
C ALA A 245 -19.20 -4.06 1.00
N THR A 246 -20.46 -3.81 1.26
CA THR A 246 -21.18 -2.66 0.73
C THR A 246 -21.69 -1.73 1.80
N ARG A 247 -22.03 -2.31 2.95
CA ARG A 247 -22.58 -1.59 4.08
C ARG A 247 -22.38 -2.38 5.36
N LEU A 248 -22.15 -1.67 6.45
CA LEU A 248 -22.20 -2.18 7.82
C LEU A 248 -23.54 -1.83 8.45
N LEU A 249 -24.20 -2.81 9.05
CA LEU A 249 -25.48 -2.64 9.72
C LEU A 249 -25.28 -2.55 11.23
N THR A 250 -26.01 -1.67 11.91
CA THR A 250 -25.92 -1.49 13.35
C THR A 250 -27.15 -2.05 14.10
N ASN A 251 -27.00 -2.24 15.40
CA ASN A 251 -28.11 -2.46 16.28
C ASN A 251 -29.04 -1.22 16.34
N SER A 252 -30.21 -1.36 16.96
CA SER A 252 -31.20 -0.29 17.05
C SER A 252 -30.72 0.95 17.83
N THR A 253 -29.75 0.78 18.72
CA THR A 253 -29.14 1.91 19.47
C THR A 253 -28.02 2.60 18.69
N GLY A 254 -27.49 1.99 17.64
CA GLY A 254 -26.37 2.51 16.85
C GLY A 254 -25.00 2.31 17.52
N THR A 255 -24.91 1.53 18.61
CA THR A 255 -23.65 1.39 19.39
C THR A 255 -22.76 0.25 18.94
N ALA A 256 -23.27 -0.69 18.16
CA ALA A 256 -22.51 -1.84 17.67
C ALA A 256 -22.91 -2.23 16.26
N VAL A 257 -21.95 -2.69 15.48
CA VAL A 257 -22.17 -3.33 14.18
C VAL A 257 -22.69 -4.75 14.43
N THR A 258 -23.76 -5.13 13.73
CA THR A 258 -24.37 -6.46 13.86
C THR A 258 -24.13 -7.34 12.63
N ALA A 259 -23.96 -6.72 11.47
CA ALA A 259 -23.78 -7.46 10.21
C ALA A 259 -23.07 -6.62 9.16
N VAL A 260 -22.60 -7.29 8.11
CA VAL A 260 -22.09 -6.70 6.88
C VAL A 260 -22.92 -7.17 5.69
N GLU A 261 -23.32 -6.22 4.85
CA GLU A 261 -23.93 -6.50 3.54
C GLU A 261 -22.83 -6.74 2.50
N VAL A 262 -22.99 -7.79 1.71
CA VAL A 262 -21.97 -8.25 0.74
C VAL A 262 -22.62 -8.55 -0.60
N ILE A 263 -22.06 -8.02 -1.67
CA ILE A 263 -22.39 -8.41 -3.04
C ILE A 263 -21.31 -9.36 -3.57
N HIS A 264 -21.75 -10.50 -4.07
CA HIS A 264 -20.88 -11.49 -4.71
C HIS A 264 -20.90 -11.31 -6.22
N SER A 265 -19.72 -11.11 -6.82
CA SER A 265 -19.53 -10.98 -8.28
C SER A 265 -19.00 -12.31 -8.82
N GLY A 266 -19.86 -13.09 -9.50
CA GLY A 266 -19.49 -14.38 -10.09
C GLY A 266 -19.57 -15.56 -9.11
N PRO A 267 -19.12 -16.77 -9.51
CA PRO A 267 -19.19 -17.97 -8.70
C PRO A 267 -18.13 -17.94 -7.59
N GLY A 268 -18.37 -17.11 -6.57
CA GLY A 268 -17.57 -17.10 -5.35
C GLY A 268 -17.76 -18.43 -4.63
N LYS A 269 -16.77 -19.33 -4.71
CA LYS A 269 -16.74 -20.50 -3.83
C LYS A 269 -16.03 -20.09 -2.54
N PRO A 270 -16.62 -20.38 -1.37
CA PRO A 270 -15.91 -20.20 -0.12
C PRO A 270 -14.69 -21.12 -0.08
N TYR A 271 -13.55 -20.60 0.35
CA TYR A 271 -12.37 -21.40 0.66
C TYR A 271 -12.32 -21.62 2.18
N GLY A 272 -12.20 -22.88 2.59
CA GLY A 272 -12.15 -23.28 4.00
C GLY A 272 -13.16 -24.37 4.34
N SER A 273 -12.88 -25.17 5.37
CA SER A 273 -13.65 -26.38 5.71
C SER A 273 -14.83 -26.12 6.65
N ALA A 274 -15.07 -24.89 7.11
CA ALA A 274 -16.21 -24.56 7.96
C ALA A 274 -17.56 -24.66 7.24
N LEU A 275 -17.55 -24.66 5.90
CA LEU A 275 -18.69 -24.99 5.06
C LEU A 275 -18.35 -26.26 4.30
N GLN A 276 -18.79 -27.42 4.84
CA GLN A 276 -18.66 -28.71 4.16
C GLN A 276 -19.34 -28.65 2.79
N PRO A 277 -18.83 -29.41 1.76
CA PRO A 277 -19.45 -29.44 0.43
C PRO A 277 -20.88 -29.98 0.40
N ALA A 278 -21.38 -30.54 1.53
CA ALA A 278 -22.72 -31.09 1.70
C ALA A 278 -23.73 -30.09 2.27
N ASP A 279 -23.31 -28.92 2.73
CA ASP A 279 -24.24 -27.89 3.18
C ASP A 279 -24.68 -27.05 1.99
N THR A 280 -25.73 -27.49 1.32
CA THR A 280 -26.42 -26.74 0.25
C THR A 280 -27.09 -25.47 0.75
N SER A 281 -26.89 -25.10 2.02
CA SER A 281 -27.32 -23.84 2.64
C SER A 281 -26.29 -22.72 2.52
N ALA A 282 -25.13 -22.93 1.85
CA ALA A 282 -24.31 -21.80 1.42
C ALA A 282 -25.21 -20.86 0.60
N PRO A 283 -25.36 -19.57 0.99
CA PRO A 283 -26.27 -18.68 0.29
C PRO A 283 -25.91 -18.69 -1.19
N PRO A 284 -26.91 -18.87 -2.08
CA PRO A 284 -26.67 -18.79 -3.51
C PRO A 284 -26.00 -17.45 -3.81
N ALA A 285 -25.07 -17.44 -4.76
CA ALA A 285 -24.65 -16.21 -5.40
C ALA A 285 -25.89 -15.35 -5.58
N SER A 286 -25.87 -14.09 -5.11
CA SER A 286 -27.07 -13.24 -5.07
C SER A 286 -27.77 -13.28 -6.42
N SER A 287 -28.75 -14.16 -6.55
CA SER A 287 -29.37 -14.51 -7.83
C SER A 287 -30.26 -13.41 -8.40
N ASN A 288 -30.37 -12.26 -7.72
CA ASN A 288 -31.19 -11.12 -8.14
C ASN A 288 -30.61 -9.76 -7.68
N GLY A 289 -29.30 -9.64 -7.47
CA GLY A 289 -28.70 -8.34 -7.08
C GLY A 289 -28.91 -7.97 -5.59
N ASN A 290 -29.56 -8.81 -4.79
CA ASN A 290 -29.75 -8.56 -3.37
C ASN A 290 -28.45 -8.92 -2.60
N PRO A 291 -27.97 -8.06 -1.68
CA PRO A 291 -26.78 -8.36 -0.88
C PRO A 291 -27.01 -9.53 0.07
N ALA A 292 -25.99 -10.36 0.24
CA ALA A 292 -25.94 -11.35 1.33
C ALA A 292 -25.58 -10.65 2.65
N ILE A 293 -26.03 -11.20 3.77
CA ILE A 293 -25.80 -10.63 5.10
C ILE A 293 -24.99 -11.63 5.93
N TYR A 294 -23.86 -11.17 6.51
CA TYR A 294 -23.03 -11.98 7.40
C TYR A 294 -22.91 -11.31 8.77
N THR A 295 -23.01 -12.13 9.84
CA THR A 295 -22.92 -11.68 11.22
C THR A 295 -21.61 -12.08 11.87
N ALA A 296 -21.06 -11.24 12.72
CA ALA A 296 -19.87 -11.50 13.52
C ALA A 296 -19.92 -10.73 14.83
N GLY A 297 -19.16 -11.19 15.82
CA GLY A 297 -19.00 -10.48 17.09
C GLY A 297 -18.22 -9.16 16.93
N PHE A 298 -17.18 -9.16 16.06
CA PHE A 298 -16.35 -8.00 15.75
C PHE A 298 -16.17 -7.83 14.24
N PHE A 299 -15.98 -6.59 13.82
CA PHE A 299 -15.77 -6.21 12.44
C PHE A 299 -14.48 -5.41 12.30
N ALA A 300 -13.60 -5.83 11.37
CA ALA A 300 -12.37 -5.15 11.04
C ALA A 300 -12.39 -4.70 9.57
N VAL A 301 -12.44 -3.40 9.33
CA VAL A 301 -12.34 -2.79 8.00
C VAL A 301 -10.87 -2.63 7.66
N CYS A 302 -10.43 -3.27 6.57
CA CYS A 302 -9.04 -3.34 6.11
C CYS A 302 -8.96 -3.17 4.58
N ALA A 303 -9.79 -2.28 4.04
CA ALA A 303 -10.02 -2.14 2.60
C ALA A 303 -9.06 -1.13 1.92
N GLY A 304 -8.09 -0.61 2.66
CA GLY A 304 -7.17 0.46 2.24
C GLY A 304 -7.75 1.85 2.46
N ALA A 305 -6.88 2.87 2.50
CA ALA A 305 -7.24 4.20 3.00
C ALA A 305 -8.51 4.79 2.37
N VAL A 306 -8.67 4.71 1.07
CA VAL A 306 -9.87 5.27 0.41
C VAL A 306 -11.09 4.39 0.65
N ASN A 307 -11.00 3.08 0.37
CA ASN A 307 -12.18 2.20 0.44
C ASN A 307 -12.67 1.97 1.88
N SER A 308 -11.81 2.05 2.88
CA SER A 308 -12.23 1.99 4.28
C SER A 308 -13.09 3.19 4.67
N ALA A 309 -12.68 4.40 4.30
CA ALA A 309 -13.50 5.58 4.49
C ALA A 309 -14.81 5.52 3.69
N VAL A 310 -14.76 5.07 2.43
CA VAL A 310 -15.93 4.88 1.57
C VAL A 310 -16.95 3.93 2.20
N LEU A 311 -16.50 2.79 2.74
CA LEU A 311 -17.39 1.84 3.39
C LEU A 311 -18.07 2.44 4.63
N LEU A 312 -17.33 3.19 5.45
CA LEU A 312 -17.91 3.86 6.62
C LEU A 312 -18.92 4.94 6.23
N LEU A 313 -18.61 5.78 5.24
CA LEU A 313 -19.52 6.80 4.72
C LEU A 313 -20.78 6.19 4.08
N ALA A 314 -20.62 5.12 3.30
CA ALA A 314 -21.74 4.39 2.67
C ALA A 314 -22.64 3.67 3.70
N SER A 315 -22.15 3.46 4.92
CA SER A 315 -22.89 2.82 6.02
C SER A 315 -23.75 3.79 6.83
N ALA A 316 -24.02 4.99 6.30
CA ALA A 316 -24.89 5.96 6.93
C ALA A 316 -26.29 5.37 7.23
N ASN A 317 -26.86 5.74 8.38
CA ASN A 317 -28.18 5.32 8.84
C ASN A 317 -28.78 6.39 9.78
N GLU A 318 -29.98 6.16 10.32
CA GLU A 318 -30.66 7.12 11.18
C GLU A 318 -29.86 7.54 12.44
N LYS A 319 -29.05 6.64 12.99
CA LYS A 319 -28.18 6.91 14.15
C LYS A 319 -26.84 7.53 13.76
N HIS A 320 -26.40 7.31 12.55
CA HIS A 320 -25.14 7.79 11.98
C HIS A 320 -25.40 8.46 10.60
N PRO A 321 -26.07 9.62 10.56
CA PRO A 321 -26.53 10.21 9.31
C PRO A 321 -25.42 10.68 8.37
N THR A 322 -24.21 10.93 8.90
CA THR A 322 -23.03 11.38 8.15
C THR A 322 -22.04 10.25 7.83
N GLY A 323 -22.43 8.99 8.09
CA GLY A 323 -21.56 7.83 7.98
C GLY A 323 -21.25 7.19 9.33
N LEU A 324 -20.91 5.91 9.30
CA LEU A 324 -20.57 5.15 10.49
C LEU A 324 -19.22 5.62 11.05
N ALA A 325 -19.08 5.65 12.39
CA ALA A 325 -17.90 6.19 13.09
C ALA A 325 -17.57 7.66 12.73
N ASN A 326 -18.52 8.43 12.23
CA ASN A 326 -18.29 9.78 11.68
C ASN A 326 -19.02 10.90 12.44
N ARG A 327 -19.29 10.74 13.73
CA ARG A 327 -19.90 11.79 14.55
C ARG A 327 -19.02 13.05 14.63
N SER A 328 -17.71 12.89 14.57
CA SER A 328 -16.73 13.99 14.57
C SER A 328 -16.46 14.60 13.19
N ASP A 329 -17.10 14.11 12.11
CA ASP A 329 -16.81 14.49 10.72
C ASP A 329 -15.33 14.26 10.31
N GLN A 330 -14.67 13.25 10.92
CA GLN A 330 -13.28 12.95 10.63
C GLN A 330 -13.10 11.82 9.59
N VAL A 331 -14.12 11.00 9.33
CA VAL A 331 -14.04 9.94 8.30
C VAL A 331 -13.86 10.56 6.93
N GLY A 332 -12.83 10.10 6.23
CA GLY A 332 -12.46 10.58 4.90
C GLY A 332 -11.54 11.80 4.89
N ARG A 333 -11.38 12.54 6.00
CA ARG A 333 -10.49 13.69 6.11
C ARG A 333 -9.02 13.28 6.27
N ASN A 334 -8.12 14.25 6.11
CA ASN A 334 -6.68 14.06 6.27
C ASN A 334 -6.12 12.98 5.34
N PHE A 335 -6.66 12.87 4.14
CA PHE A 335 -6.06 12.00 3.12
C PHE A 335 -4.64 12.47 2.83
N MET A 336 -3.70 11.57 2.95
CA MET A 336 -2.28 11.79 2.67
C MET A 336 -1.74 10.69 1.75
N TYR A 337 -0.68 11.03 1.05
CA TYR A 337 0.23 10.08 0.39
C TYR A 337 1.64 10.70 0.44
N HIS A 338 2.62 10.23 -0.30
CA HIS A 338 3.91 10.90 -0.36
C HIS A 338 3.95 11.88 -1.53
N GLN A 339 4.53 13.08 -1.31
CA GLN A 339 5.06 13.83 -2.44
C GLN A 339 6.18 12.97 -3.03
N ALA A 340 5.97 12.43 -4.21
CA ALA A 340 6.89 11.47 -4.81
C ALA A 340 7.15 11.77 -6.27
N ASP A 341 8.38 11.50 -6.72
CA ASP A 341 8.76 11.52 -8.12
C ASP A 341 9.82 10.45 -8.38
N ALA A 342 9.88 9.99 -9.60
CA ALA A 342 10.97 9.17 -10.07
C ALA A 342 11.91 10.02 -10.93
N LEU A 343 13.18 10.10 -10.51
CA LEU A 343 14.24 10.83 -11.19
C LEU A 343 15.08 9.86 -12.00
N LEU A 344 15.13 10.03 -13.32
CA LEU A 344 16.00 9.27 -14.18
C LEU A 344 17.38 9.93 -14.26
N ALA A 345 18.39 9.35 -13.61
CA ALA A 345 19.77 9.80 -13.70
C ALA A 345 20.47 9.13 -14.90
N ILE A 346 20.79 9.92 -15.92
CA ILE A 346 21.45 9.44 -17.14
C ILE A 346 22.95 9.75 -17.06
N SER A 347 23.79 8.77 -17.36
CA SER A 347 25.24 8.91 -17.35
C SER A 347 25.87 8.31 -18.63
N THR A 348 27.17 8.52 -18.81
CA THR A 348 27.93 7.90 -19.91
C THR A 348 28.22 6.41 -19.65
N SER A 349 28.16 5.99 -18.39
CA SER A 349 28.40 4.60 -17.99
C SER A 349 27.14 3.76 -18.22
N ARG A 350 27.33 2.57 -18.78
CA ARG A 350 26.22 1.62 -18.97
C ARG A 350 25.72 1.06 -17.64
N ASN A 351 24.42 0.83 -17.59
CA ASN A 351 23.73 0.13 -16.53
C ASN A 351 23.23 -1.21 -17.09
N GLU A 352 23.83 -2.30 -16.66
CA GLU A 352 23.44 -3.67 -17.01
C GLU A 352 22.88 -4.43 -15.80
N ASP A 353 22.70 -3.74 -14.66
CA ASP A 353 22.12 -4.31 -13.46
C ASP A 353 20.65 -4.65 -13.71
N SER A 354 20.26 -5.86 -13.32
CA SER A 354 18.87 -6.31 -13.39
C SER A 354 18.07 -5.86 -12.18
N TYR A 355 18.70 -5.79 -11.01
CA TYR A 355 18.05 -5.43 -9.76
C TYR A 355 18.75 -4.26 -9.07
N THR A 356 18.20 -3.08 -9.21
CA THR A 356 18.82 -1.83 -8.77
C THR A 356 18.43 -1.39 -7.35
N LYS A 357 17.34 -1.93 -6.76
CA LYS A 357 16.78 -1.50 -5.47
C LYS A 357 17.49 -2.15 -4.29
N THR A 358 18.75 -1.79 -4.05
CA THR A 358 19.58 -2.44 -3.02
C THR A 358 20.04 -1.53 -1.91
N TRP A 359 20.17 -0.22 -2.15
CA TRP A 359 20.57 0.74 -1.12
C TRP A 359 19.83 2.08 -1.27
N GLY A 360 19.79 2.87 -0.21
CA GLY A 360 19.18 4.19 -0.16
C GLY A 360 19.93 5.14 0.77
N THR A 361 19.41 6.34 0.96
CA THR A 361 19.92 7.32 1.93
C THR A 361 18.79 8.08 2.62
N ASN A 362 18.99 8.35 3.91
CA ASN A 362 18.14 9.16 4.77
C ASN A 362 18.87 10.42 5.30
N ASP A 363 19.99 10.82 4.69
CA ASP A 363 20.77 11.99 5.13
C ASP A 363 19.94 13.29 5.10
N PHE A 364 18.87 13.31 4.29
CA PHE A 364 17.97 14.44 4.15
C PHE A 364 16.62 14.22 4.89
N TYR A 365 16.49 13.12 5.64
CA TYR A 365 15.21 12.71 6.19
C TYR A 365 14.67 13.70 7.21
N LEU A 366 15.46 14.06 8.21
CA LEU A 366 15.05 14.94 9.31
C LEU A 366 15.40 16.43 9.09
N LYS A 367 16.30 16.73 8.15
CA LYS A 367 16.71 18.12 7.89
C LYS A 367 17.43 18.27 6.55
N ASP A 368 17.31 19.47 5.95
CA ASP A 368 18.22 19.94 4.88
C ASP A 368 19.60 20.27 5.49
N PRO A 369 20.72 19.94 4.83
CA PRO A 369 22.03 20.44 5.19
C PRO A 369 22.18 21.97 5.18
N ASP A 370 21.31 22.70 4.47
CA ASP A 370 21.27 24.14 4.43
C ASP A 370 20.71 24.74 5.73
N PRO A 371 21.52 25.46 6.53
CA PRO A 371 21.05 26.04 7.79
C PRO A 371 19.91 27.07 7.63
N SER A 372 19.75 27.64 6.42
CA SER A 372 18.65 28.57 6.13
C SER A 372 17.30 27.86 5.95
N TYR A 373 17.30 26.51 5.80
CA TYR A 373 16.13 25.68 5.65
C TYR A 373 16.20 24.44 6.56
N PRO A 374 16.02 24.59 7.88
CA PRO A 374 16.26 23.50 8.85
C PRO A 374 15.10 22.50 8.95
N PHE A 375 14.44 22.20 7.85
CA PHE A 375 13.27 21.33 7.80
C PHE A 375 13.57 19.99 7.13
N PRO A 376 12.77 18.94 7.44
CA PRO A 376 12.87 17.63 6.79
C PRO A 376 12.67 17.73 5.28
N LEU A 377 13.43 16.92 4.53
CA LEU A 377 13.24 16.79 3.10
C LEU A 377 12.61 15.45 2.73
N GLY A 378 13.17 14.32 3.20
CA GLY A 378 12.65 12.99 2.94
C GLY A 378 13.72 11.94 2.62
N GLN A 379 13.27 10.86 1.96
CA GLN A 379 14.06 9.67 1.65
C GLN A 379 14.39 9.59 0.16
N VAL A 380 15.55 9.00 -0.14
CA VAL A 380 15.95 8.63 -1.51
C VAL A 380 16.27 7.14 -1.57
N GLN A 381 15.69 6.45 -2.55
CA GLN A 381 15.98 5.05 -2.87
C GLN A 381 15.89 4.83 -4.39
N PRO A 382 16.57 3.82 -4.97
CA PRO A 382 16.34 3.47 -6.36
C PRO A 382 14.94 2.86 -6.53
N VAL A 383 14.37 3.04 -7.70
CA VAL A 383 13.25 2.21 -8.18
C VAL A 383 13.85 0.97 -8.84
N GLY A 384 13.08 -0.09 -9.01
CA GLY A 384 13.44 -1.22 -9.84
C GLY A 384 13.74 -0.81 -11.30
N SER A 385 14.16 -1.74 -12.12
CA SER A 385 14.55 -1.45 -13.51
C SER A 385 13.43 -0.73 -14.27
N PHE A 386 13.84 0.21 -15.10
CA PHE A 386 12.95 1.03 -15.88
C PHE A 386 12.94 0.52 -17.34
N HIS A 387 11.76 0.16 -17.84
CA HIS A 387 11.60 -0.39 -19.18
C HIS A 387 11.22 0.69 -20.18
N PHE A 388 11.73 0.59 -21.42
CA PHE A 388 11.50 1.62 -22.43
C PHE A 388 10.02 1.75 -22.82
N GLU A 389 9.22 0.69 -22.68
CA GLU A 389 7.78 0.70 -22.90
C GLU A 389 7.07 1.70 -21.98
N MET A 390 7.55 1.83 -20.75
CA MET A 390 7.03 2.85 -19.83
C MET A 390 7.27 4.27 -20.36
N MET A 391 8.42 4.49 -21.03
CA MET A 391 8.73 5.78 -21.67
C MET A 391 7.96 6.02 -22.96
N LYS A 392 7.61 4.95 -23.68
CA LYS A 392 7.01 5.07 -25.02
C LYS A 392 5.66 5.76 -25.04
N GLY A 393 4.87 5.57 -23.98
CA GLY A 393 3.55 6.22 -23.84
C GLY A 393 3.61 7.74 -23.69
N ASP A 394 4.73 8.26 -23.19
CA ASP A 394 4.89 9.65 -22.78
C ASP A 394 6.05 10.38 -23.48
N ALA A 395 6.85 9.64 -24.25
CA ALA A 395 7.91 10.23 -25.05
C ALA A 395 7.33 11.20 -26.10
N PRO A 396 8.04 12.28 -26.43
CA PRO A 396 7.62 13.18 -27.51
C PRO A 396 7.28 12.38 -28.79
N PRO A 397 6.23 12.78 -29.52
CA PRO A 397 5.89 12.14 -30.78
C PRO A 397 7.12 12.04 -31.69
N LEU A 398 7.32 10.87 -32.31
CA LEU A 398 8.46 10.56 -33.19
C LEU A 398 9.81 10.32 -32.48
N THR A 399 9.87 10.18 -31.14
CA THR A 399 11.11 9.74 -30.48
C THR A 399 11.48 8.33 -30.97
N PRO A 400 12.65 8.15 -31.60
CA PRO A 400 13.03 6.82 -32.13
C PRO A 400 13.21 5.82 -30.97
N GLY A 401 12.71 4.59 -31.15
CA GLY A 401 12.80 3.55 -30.13
C GLY A 401 14.23 3.24 -29.67
N PHE A 402 15.22 3.34 -30.59
CA PHE A 402 16.63 3.13 -30.23
C PHE A 402 17.18 4.20 -29.26
N VAL A 403 16.62 5.41 -29.25
CA VAL A 403 17.00 6.46 -28.29
C VAL A 403 16.49 6.09 -26.89
N LEU A 404 15.26 5.61 -26.80
CA LEU A 404 14.67 5.16 -25.52
C LEU A 404 15.41 3.93 -24.98
N GLU A 405 15.78 3.00 -25.86
CA GLU A 405 16.58 1.82 -25.47
C GLU A 405 17.98 2.21 -25.01
N ALA A 406 18.64 3.13 -25.71
CA ALA A 406 19.93 3.68 -25.27
C ALA A 406 19.81 4.36 -23.90
N MET A 407 18.73 5.11 -23.64
CA MET A 407 18.49 5.73 -22.35
C MET A 407 18.34 4.69 -21.24
N LYS A 408 17.61 3.59 -21.47
CA LYS A 408 17.48 2.47 -20.52
C LYS A 408 18.86 1.95 -20.06
N HIS A 409 19.76 1.72 -21.00
CA HIS A 409 21.10 1.19 -20.73
C HIS A 409 22.08 2.20 -20.12
N HIS A 410 21.70 3.46 -19.95
CA HIS A 410 22.54 4.51 -19.38
C HIS A 410 21.90 5.22 -18.19
N ALA A 411 20.74 4.76 -17.76
CA ALA A 411 19.96 5.39 -16.72
C ALA A 411 19.83 4.53 -15.46
N VAL A 412 19.75 5.21 -14.31
CA VAL A 412 19.33 4.61 -13.04
C VAL A 412 18.15 5.43 -12.53
N PRO A 413 16.98 4.82 -12.32
CA PRO A 413 15.82 5.50 -11.78
C PRO A 413 15.88 5.58 -10.26
N TRP A 414 15.61 6.76 -9.71
CA TRP A 414 15.59 7.05 -8.28
C TRP A 414 14.18 7.45 -7.85
N TRP A 415 13.73 6.90 -6.76
CA TRP A 415 12.48 7.26 -6.11
C TRP A 415 12.78 8.19 -4.93
N LEU A 416 12.18 9.37 -5.00
CA LEU A 416 12.29 10.39 -3.95
C LEU A 416 10.92 10.53 -3.29
N THR A 417 10.90 10.52 -1.98
CA THR A 417 9.67 10.68 -1.20
C THR A 417 9.85 11.73 -0.11
N THR A 418 8.90 12.64 -0.04
CA THR A 418 8.74 13.61 1.04
C THR A 418 7.42 13.39 1.73
N GLU A 419 7.35 13.61 3.02
CA GLU A 419 6.12 13.47 3.78
C GLU A 419 5.05 14.44 3.25
N ASP A 420 3.84 13.91 3.05
CA ASP A 420 2.62 14.68 2.84
C ASP A 420 1.97 14.94 4.19
N LEU A 421 1.59 16.18 4.47
CA LEU A 421 1.08 16.58 5.77
C LEU A 421 -0.44 16.43 5.84
N PRO A 422 -1.02 16.08 7.00
CA PRO A 422 -2.46 15.99 7.14
C PRO A 422 -3.12 17.36 6.96
N ASP A 423 -4.15 17.37 6.11
CA ASP A 423 -5.01 18.51 5.87
C ASP A 423 -6.47 18.02 5.91
N PRO A 424 -7.33 18.56 6.78
CA PRO A 424 -8.72 18.13 6.88
C PRO A 424 -9.54 18.39 5.59
N ASP A 425 -9.09 19.26 4.70
CA ASP A 425 -9.74 19.52 3.41
C ASP A 425 -9.27 18.58 2.30
N ASN A 426 -8.17 17.86 2.52
CA ASN A 426 -7.80 16.67 1.74
C ASN A 426 -8.69 15.52 2.18
N ARG A 427 -9.77 15.25 1.43
CA ARG A 427 -10.82 14.34 1.92
C ARG A 427 -11.48 13.51 0.82
N ILE A 428 -11.98 12.37 1.26
CA ILE A 428 -12.87 11.49 0.51
C ILE A 428 -14.30 11.87 0.84
N THR A 429 -15.13 12.02 -0.19
CA THR A 429 -16.58 12.17 -0.06
C THR A 429 -17.32 11.26 -1.03
N LEU A 430 -18.59 11.01 -0.75
CA LEU A 430 -19.49 10.28 -1.67
C LEU A 430 -20.55 11.25 -2.19
N HIS A 431 -20.65 11.37 -3.50
CA HIS A 431 -21.71 12.12 -4.16
C HIS A 431 -22.78 11.18 -4.69
N ASN A 432 -24.05 11.52 -4.43
CA ASN A 432 -25.24 10.75 -4.79
C ASN A 432 -25.27 9.35 -4.14
N THR A 433 -25.97 9.27 -3.02
CA THR A 433 -26.18 8.05 -2.23
C THR A 433 -27.20 7.08 -2.82
N THR A 434 -27.38 7.03 -4.13
CA THR A 434 -28.03 5.89 -4.78
C THR A 434 -27.06 4.71 -4.67
N PRO A 435 -27.51 3.50 -4.32
CA PRO A 435 -26.60 2.39 -4.02
C PRO A 435 -25.61 2.11 -5.16
N LEU A 436 -24.34 2.00 -4.83
CA LEU A 436 -23.17 1.81 -5.69
C LEU A 436 -23.17 0.49 -6.54
N TRP A 437 -24.30 -0.03 -7.03
CA TRP A 437 -24.40 -1.44 -7.33
C TRP A 437 -25.01 -1.79 -8.68
N VAL A 438 -24.48 -1.38 -9.75
CA VAL A 438 -24.51 -2.16 -11.01
C VAL A 438 -23.33 -1.71 -11.87
N GLU A 439 -22.16 -2.29 -11.68
CA GLU A 439 -21.16 -2.27 -12.73
C GLU A 439 -20.93 -3.71 -13.22
N SER A 440 -21.09 -3.86 -14.49
CA SER A 440 -20.86 -5.07 -15.24
C SER A 440 -19.41 -5.51 -15.16
N TRP A 441 -19.11 -6.41 -14.26
CA TRP A 441 -17.91 -7.25 -14.30
C TRP A 441 -17.99 -8.28 -15.45
N GLN A 442 -18.86 -8.05 -16.43
CA GLN A 442 -19.20 -9.06 -17.43
C GLN A 442 -18.28 -9.14 -18.63
N SER A 443 -17.14 -8.45 -18.69
CA SER A 443 -16.33 -8.60 -19.90
C SER A 443 -14.84 -8.29 -19.75
N GLY A 444 -14.11 -8.96 -18.86
CA GLY A 444 -12.69 -8.66 -18.79
C GLY A 444 -11.74 -9.79 -18.41
N LEU A 445 -12.24 -10.88 -17.86
CA LEU A 445 -11.37 -11.93 -17.31
C LEU A 445 -11.53 -13.33 -17.95
N VAL A 446 -12.39 -13.48 -18.94
CA VAL A 446 -12.50 -14.74 -19.68
C VAL A 446 -12.61 -14.43 -21.17
N GLY A 447 -11.48 -14.36 -21.82
CA GLY A 447 -11.39 -14.25 -23.27
C GLY A 447 -9.93 -14.25 -23.68
N ALA A 448 -9.38 -15.43 -23.92
CA ALA A 448 -8.21 -15.53 -24.79
C ALA A 448 -8.64 -14.96 -26.14
N HIS A 449 -8.23 -13.75 -26.46
CA HIS A 449 -8.33 -13.27 -27.84
C HIS A 449 -7.25 -13.98 -28.66
N PRO A 450 -7.60 -14.65 -29.76
CA PRO A 450 -6.62 -15.05 -30.75
C PRO A 450 -5.99 -13.78 -31.35
N ALA A 451 -4.69 -13.84 -31.55
CA ALA A 451 -3.94 -12.79 -32.22
C ALA A 451 -4.53 -12.52 -33.61
N GLY A 452 -5.00 -11.29 -33.83
CA GLY A 452 -5.35 -10.79 -35.15
C GLY A 452 -6.78 -10.30 -35.26
N ASP A 453 -7.07 -9.10 -34.74
CA ASP A 453 -8.04 -8.20 -35.37
C ASP A 453 -7.76 -6.74 -34.99
N THR A 454 -7.36 -5.97 -36.02
CA THR A 454 -7.14 -4.52 -35.93
C THR A 454 -8.43 -3.80 -36.33
N GLY A 455 -9.45 -3.87 -35.48
CA GLY A 455 -10.72 -3.20 -35.69
C GLY A 455 -11.10 -2.32 -34.51
N ARG A 456 -10.56 -1.09 -34.44
CA ARG A 456 -11.12 -0.05 -33.57
C ARG A 456 -12.49 0.36 -34.08
N THR A 457 -13.54 -0.07 -33.42
CA THR A 457 -14.83 0.62 -33.48
C THR A 457 -15.11 1.26 -32.13
N ASN A 458 -14.97 2.59 -32.09
CA ASN A 458 -15.55 3.43 -31.05
C ASN A 458 -17.08 3.25 -31.07
N GLN A 459 -17.60 2.44 -30.17
CA GLN A 459 -19.01 2.52 -29.77
C GLN A 459 -19.01 2.77 -28.25
N SER A 460 -19.27 4.02 -27.90
CA SER A 460 -19.70 4.40 -26.57
C SER A 460 -21.06 3.77 -26.30
N GLU A 461 -21.10 2.71 -25.49
CA GLU A 461 -22.39 2.24 -24.96
C GLU A 461 -22.97 3.31 -24.03
N PRO A 462 -24.28 3.55 -24.07
CA PRO A 462 -24.91 4.54 -23.23
C PRO A 462 -24.78 4.14 -21.76
N VAL A 463 -24.16 5.02 -20.97
CA VAL A 463 -24.14 4.94 -19.50
C VAL A 463 -25.59 5.07 -19.03
N THR A 464 -26.21 3.97 -18.61
CA THR A 464 -27.52 4.02 -17.97
C THR A 464 -27.39 4.67 -16.58
N ASP A 465 -28.26 5.62 -16.29
CA ASP A 465 -28.30 6.53 -15.14
C ASP A 465 -28.57 5.87 -13.77
N ALA A 466 -27.89 4.80 -13.44
CA ALA A 466 -27.91 4.20 -12.11
C ALA A 466 -26.47 3.97 -11.59
N ALA A 467 -25.59 4.95 -11.82
CA ALA A 467 -24.25 4.91 -11.25
C ALA A 467 -24.32 5.16 -9.74
N PRO A 468 -23.69 4.31 -8.96
CA PRO A 468 -23.55 4.43 -7.53
C PRO A 468 -22.77 5.70 -7.16
N GLY A 469 -22.88 6.15 -5.88
CA GLY A 469 -22.21 7.35 -5.39
C GLY A 469 -20.76 7.42 -5.84
N ARG A 470 -20.43 8.47 -6.59
CA ARG A 470 -19.08 8.64 -7.11
C ARG A 470 -18.15 9.01 -5.96
N ILE A 471 -17.02 8.30 -5.86
CA ILE A 471 -15.96 8.65 -4.93
C ILE A 471 -15.34 9.95 -5.43
N GLN A 472 -15.42 10.99 -4.61
CA GLN A 472 -14.69 12.23 -4.86
C GLN A 472 -13.52 12.31 -3.91
N LEU A 473 -12.34 12.56 -4.46
CA LEU A 473 -11.10 12.80 -3.74
C LEU A 473 -10.69 14.26 -3.93
N SER A 474 -10.96 15.07 -2.91
CA SER A 474 -10.41 16.44 -2.83
C SER A 474 -9.00 16.37 -2.29
N TYR A 475 -8.03 16.86 -3.04
CA TYR A 475 -6.63 16.85 -2.64
C TYR A 475 -5.90 18.11 -3.11
N THR A 476 -5.15 18.71 -2.19
CA THR A 476 -4.23 19.82 -2.45
C THR A 476 -2.82 19.39 -2.01
N PRO A 477 -1.86 19.33 -2.93
CA PRO A 477 -0.48 19.02 -2.58
C PRO A 477 0.10 20.02 -1.57
N ASN A 478 0.84 19.53 -0.60
CA ASN A 478 1.56 20.35 0.37
C ASN A 478 3.04 19.93 0.46
N ASN A 479 3.83 20.57 1.30
CA ASN A 479 5.25 20.27 1.54
C ASN A 479 6.14 20.24 0.26
N ILE A 480 5.75 21.00 -0.75
CA ILE A 480 6.34 20.97 -2.10
C ILE A 480 7.78 21.54 -2.10
N GLU A 481 8.07 22.53 -1.26
CA GLU A 481 9.41 23.11 -1.19
C GLU A 481 10.43 22.07 -0.69
N SER A 482 10.10 21.33 0.39
CA SER A 482 10.94 20.23 0.88
C SER A 482 11.20 19.19 -0.21
N PHE A 483 10.16 18.82 -0.97
CA PHE A 483 10.27 17.88 -2.06
C PHE A 483 11.18 18.39 -3.20
N ASN A 484 11.04 19.64 -3.62
CA ASN A 484 11.88 20.23 -4.65
C ASN A 484 13.35 20.29 -4.21
N ARG A 485 13.60 20.66 -2.94
CA ARG A 485 14.95 20.66 -2.36
C ARG A 485 15.55 19.25 -2.29
N LEU A 486 14.78 18.24 -1.89
CA LEU A 486 15.24 16.85 -1.91
C LEU A 486 15.71 16.43 -3.31
N LYS A 487 14.92 16.75 -4.32
CA LYS A 487 15.26 16.49 -5.72
C LYS A 487 16.55 17.19 -6.14
N ASP A 488 16.68 18.48 -5.85
CA ASP A 488 17.86 19.27 -6.22
C ASP A 488 19.12 18.79 -5.49
N ARG A 489 19.01 18.43 -4.20
CA ARG A 489 20.10 17.83 -3.41
C ARG A 489 20.56 16.52 -4.02
N TRP A 490 19.62 15.63 -4.36
CA TRP A 490 19.99 14.34 -4.92
C TRP A 490 20.61 14.44 -6.31
N VAL A 491 20.10 15.32 -7.15
CA VAL A 491 20.69 15.63 -8.47
C VAL A 491 22.12 16.14 -8.31
N ASP A 492 22.37 17.05 -7.35
CA ASP A 492 23.72 17.60 -7.08
C ASP A 492 24.68 16.50 -6.60
N VAL A 493 24.25 15.62 -5.69
CA VAL A 493 25.03 14.45 -5.24
C VAL A 493 25.41 13.57 -6.43
N LEU A 494 24.47 13.18 -7.26
CA LEU A 494 24.72 12.30 -8.41
C LEU A 494 25.64 12.96 -9.46
N LYS A 495 25.53 14.27 -9.68
CA LYS A 495 26.43 15.02 -10.56
C LYS A 495 27.85 15.05 -10.01
N LYS A 496 28.03 15.36 -8.74
CA LYS A 496 29.35 15.39 -8.07
C LYS A 496 29.98 13.99 -8.03
N ALA A 497 29.19 12.96 -7.89
CA ALA A 497 29.63 11.56 -7.96
C ALA A 497 29.93 11.08 -9.40
N GLY A 498 29.65 11.89 -10.44
CA GLY A 498 29.88 11.53 -11.85
C GLY A 498 28.84 10.59 -12.46
N HIS A 499 27.69 10.43 -11.81
CA HIS A 499 26.65 9.47 -12.22
C HIS A 499 25.39 10.13 -12.83
N ALA A 500 25.38 11.44 -12.99
CA ALA A 500 24.35 12.17 -13.72
C ALA A 500 25.00 13.24 -14.60
N THR A 501 25.10 13.01 -15.89
CA THR A 501 25.41 14.08 -16.86
C THR A 501 24.17 14.91 -17.14
N THR A 502 23.01 14.25 -17.13
CA THR A 502 21.69 14.84 -17.26
C THR A 502 20.75 14.12 -16.31
N SER A 503 19.95 14.86 -15.59
CA SER A 503 18.85 14.32 -14.80
C SER A 503 17.54 14.76 -15.46
N VAL A 504 16.70 13.79 -15.75
CA VAL A 504 15.37 14.04 -16.31
C VAL A 504 14.35 13.56 -15.27
N PRO A 505 13.57 14.48 -14.70
CA PRO A 505 12.41 14.05 -13.91
C PRO A 505 11.49 13.22 -14.81
N LEU A 506 11.04 12.07 -14.35
CA LEU A 506 10.14 11.24 -15.14
C LEU A 506 8.86 12.00 -15.55
N HIS A 507 8.39 12.93 -14.72
CA HIS A 507 7.26 13.79 -15.09
C HIS A 507 7.54 14.70 -16.30
N ALA A 508 8.78 14.98 -16.66
CA ALA A 508 9.09 15.70 -17.89
C ALA A 508 8.86 14.83 -19.14
N TYR A 509 9.01 13.51 -19.02
CA TYR A 509 8.64 12.55 -20.07
C TYR A 509 7.15 12.20 -20.03
N PHE A 510 6.57 12.04 -18.82
CA PHE A 510 5.17 11.70 -18.63
C PHE A 510 4.26 12.94 -18.59
N LYS A 511 4.81 14.14 -18.83
CA LYS A 511 4.10 15.44 -18.73
C LYS A 511 3.36 15.67 -17.39
N LYS A 512 3.60 14.82 -16.39
CA LYS A 512 2.92 14.85 -15.09
C LYS A 512 3.88 14.34 -14.02
N ARG A 513 3.91 14.98 -12.84
CA ARG A 513 4.29 14.31 -11.58
C ARG A 513 3.62 12.94 -11.57
N ILE A 514 4.17 11.98 -10.82
CA ILE A 514 3.43 10.76 -10.58
C ILE A 514 2.07 11.20 -10.06
N PRO A 515 1.00 11.00 -10.85
CA PRO A 515 -0.29 11.55 -10.48
C PRO A 515 -0.75 10.90 -9.19
N LEU A 516 -1.66 11.56 -8.49
CA LEU A 516 -2.29 11.05 -7.27
C LEU A 516 -2.72 9.58 -7.40
N GLU A 517 -3.17 9.20 -8.58
CA GLU A 517 -3.57 7.84 -8.92
C GLU A 517 -2.42 6.84 -8.87
N GLY A 518 -1.19 7.26 -9.16
CA GLY A 518 -0.01 6.38 -9.28
C GLY A 518 0.71 6.10 -7.97
N VAL A 519 0.34 6.75 -6.86
CA VAL A 519 1.00 6.55 -5.58
C VAL A 519 0.19 5.61 -4.68
N GLY A 520 0.75 4.44 -4.39
CA GLY A 520 0.12 3.42 -3.55
C GLY A 520 0.23 3.66 -2.04
N HIS A 521 0.79 4.78 -1.59
CA HIS A 521 1.06 5.07 -0.16
C HIS A 521 -0.06 5.86 0.53
N GLN A 522 -1.30 5.68 0.09
CA GLN A 522 -2.48 6.38 0.60
C GLN A 522 -2.75 6.05 2.06
N ASN A 523 -3.03 7.08 2.89
CA ASN A 523 -3.24 6.90 4.33
C ASN A 523 -4.07 8.05 4.96
N GLY A 524 -4.37 7.97 6.28
CA GLY A 524 -4.85 9.07 7.12
C GLY A 524 -6.36 9.24 7.21
N THR A 525 -7.16 8.62 6.37
CA THR A 525 -8.60 8.90 6.20
C THR A 525 -9.52 8.46 7.36
N CYS A 526 -9.00 7.68 8.30
CA CYS A 526 -9.68 7.26 9.52
C CYS A 526 -8.69 7.32 10.69
N ARG A 527 -7.98 8.44 10.85
CA ARG A 527 -6.85 8.54 11.76
C ARG A 527 -7.18 8.16 13.20
N MET A 528 -6.21 7.54 13.89
CA MET A 528 -6.30 7.25 15.32
C MET A 528 -5.96 8.47 16.16
N GLY A 529 -6.44 8.50 17.39
CA GLY A 529 -6.15 9.54 18.37
C GLY A 529 -6.84 9.27 19.71
N ALA A 530 -6.43 9.95 20.75
CA ALA A 530 -7.04 9.84 22.08
C ALA A 530 -8.38 10.62 22.19
N ASP A 531 -8.53 11.69 21.40
CA ASP A 531 -9.69 12.56 21.45
C ASP A 531 -10.71 12.20 20.35
N PRO A 532 -11.92 11.73 20.72
CA PRO A 532 -12.97 11.38 19.77
C PRO A 532 -13.50 12.57 18.95
N ALA A 533 -13.24 13.81 19.34
CA ALA A 533 -13.63 15.00 18.58
C ALA A 533 -12.71 15.23 17.36
N THR A 534 -11.49 14.72 17.40
CA THR A 534 -10.46 14.98 16.37
C THR A 534 -9.94 13.72 15.69
N SER A 535 -10.45 12.54 16.07
CA SER A 535 -10.06 11.26 15.49
C SER A 535 -11.28 10.35 15.28
N VAL A 536 -11.12 9.38 14.38
CA VAL A 536 -12.13 8.34 14.12
C VAL A 536 -11.95 7.16 15.07
N LEU A 537 -10.69 6.82 15.36
CA LEU A 537 -10.29 5.62 16.06
C LEU A 537 -9.51 5.97 17.34
N ASP A 538 -9.66 5.12 18.35
CA ASP A 538 -8.80 5.13 19.54
C ASP A 538 -7.38 4.60 19.21
N PRO A 539 -6.42 4.64 20.15
CA PRO A 539 -5.07 4.12 19.93
C PRO A 539 -5.00 2.62 19.61
N HIS A 540 -6.05 1.84 19.84
CA HIS A 540 -6.16 0.43 19.47
C HIS A 540 -6.84 0.22 18.12
N CYS A 541 -7.03 1.28 17.32
CA CYS A 541 -7.74 1.27 16.05
C CYS A 541 -9.22 0.86 16.14
N LYS A 542 -9.84 0.96 17.33
CA LYS A 542 -11.27 0.78 17.53
C LYS A 542 -12.00 2.10 17.28
N ALA A 543 -13.10 2.06 16.55
CA ALA A 543 -13.95 3.24 16.37
C ALA A 543 -14.44 3.80 17.73
N HIS A 544 -14.34 5.12 17.92
CA HIS A 544 -14.80 5.75 19.18
C HIS A 544 -16.30 5.57 19.41
N ASP A 545 -17.07 5.62 18.34
CA ASP A 545 -18.54 5.59 18.38
C ASP A 545 -19.15 4.18 18.47
N LEU A 546 -18.34 3.12 18.31
CA LEU A 546 -18.81 1.75 18.16
C LEU A 546 -18.00 0.76 18.99
N ASP A 547 -18.70 -0.18 19.64
CA ASP A 547 -18.08 -1.08 20.59
C ASP A 547 -17.23 -2.19 19.96
N ASN A 548 -17.53 -2.56 18.70
CA ASN A 548 -16.97 -3.75 18.05
C ASN A 548 -16.48 -3.50 16.60
N LEU A 549 -16.26 -2.25 16.22
CA LEU A 549 -15.72 -1.88 14.91
C LEU A 549 -14.26 -1.44 15.02
N TYR A 550 -13.42 -2.00 14.20
CA TYR A 550 -12.00 -1.66 14.06
C TYR A 550 -11.69 -1.26 12.61
N VAL A 551 -10.69 -0.40 12.41
CA VAL A 551 -10.14 -0.09 11.08
C VAL A 551 -8.63 -0.33 11.12
N VAL A 552 -8.15 -1.34 10.35
CA VAL A 552 -6.79 -1.87 10.51
C VAL A 552 -6.07 -1.90 9.16
N ASP A 553 -5.80 -0.72 8.63
CA ASP A 553 -5.01 -0.47 7.44
C ASP A 553 -4.37 0.93 7.53
N ALA A 554 -3.82 1.45 6.43
CA ALA A 554 -3.16 2.76 6.44
C ALA A 554 -4.12 3.94 6.72
N SER A 555 -5.44 3.76 6.65
CA SER A 555 -6.38 4.84 6.98
C SER A 555 -6.26 5.31 8.43
N CYS A 556 -5.77 4.45 9.34
CA CYS A 556 -5.59 4.79 10.75
C CYS A 556 -4.37 5.70 11.03
N PHE A 557 -3.50 5.93 10.06
CA PHE A 557 -2.29 6.73 10.24
C PHE A 557 -2.60 8.16 10.63
N VAL A 558 -1.73 8.72 11.47
CA VAL A 558 -1.82 10.10 11.97
C VAL A 558 -0.97 11.04 11.12
N SER A 559 0.15 10.52 10.64
CA SER A 559 1.08 11.18 9.74
C SER A 559 1.62 10.16 8.72
N ALA A 560 2.08 10.64 7.57
CA ALA A 560 2.52 9.78 6.47
C ALA A 560 3.95 9.28 6.63
N SER A 561 4.82 10.01 7.37
CA SER A 561 6.27 9.87 7.29
C SER A 561 6.81 10.06 5.87
N ALA A 562 8.09 9.77 5.62
CA ALA A 562 8.64 9.77 4.25
C ALA A 562 9.16 8.39 3.82
N VAL A 563 8.89 7.33 4.59
CA VAL A 563 9.25 5.94 4.27
C VAL A 563 8.04 5.12 3.81
N ASN A 564 8.30 4.00 3.16
CA ASN A 564 7.24 3.09 2.68
C ASN A 564 6.39 2.57 3.84
N PRO A 565 5.03 2.67 3.79
CA PRO A 565 4.16 2.44 4.95
C PRO A 565 3.86 0.97 5.26
N SER A 566 4.19 0.03 4.36
CA SER A 566 3.69 -1.35 4.42
C SER A 566 4.07 -2.08 5.70
N LEU A 567 5.32 -1.96 6.17
CA LEU A 567 5.76 -2.63 7.40
C LEU A 567 5.03 -2.09 8.64
N THR A 568 4.77 -0.78 8.68
CA THR A 568 4.00 -0.15 9.78
C THR A 568 2.56 -0.63 9.82
N ILE A 569 1.92 -0.80 8.66
CA ILE A 569 0.56 -1.37 8.57
C ILE A 569 0.55 -2.81 9.12
N ILE A 570 1.52 -3.63 8.72
CA ILE A 570 1.66 -5.02 9.15
C ILE A 570 1.91 -5.10 10.66
N ALA A 571 2.85 -4.32 11.17
CA ALA A 571 3.17 -4.26 12.60
C ALA A 571 1.96 -3.81 13.44
N ASN A 572 1.27 -2.76 13.01
CA ASN A 572 0.06 -2.29 13.69
C ASN A 572 -1.08 -3.33 13.65
N ALA A 573 -1.24 -4.07 12.56
CA ALA A 573 -2.23 -5.15 12.49
C ALA A 573 -1.94 -6.27 13.50
N MET A 574 -0.66 -6.61 13.74
CA MET A 574 -0.27 -7.55 14.79
C MET A 574 -0.58 -6.99 16.19
N ARG A 575 -0.32 -5.70 16.42
CA ARG A 575 -0.62 -5.01 17.68
C ARG A 575 -2.12 -5.04 17.99
N VAL A 576 -2.94 -4.73 16.99
CA VAL A 576 -4.42 -4.78 17.12
C VAL A 576 -4.90 -6.22 17.35
N ALA A 577 -4.29 -7.21 16.70
CA ALA A 577 -4.62 -8.62 16.92
C ALA A 577 -4.34 -9.06 18.37
N ASP A 578 -3.18 -8.70 18.92
CA ASP A 578 -2.84 -9.01 20.31
C ASP A 578 -3.83 -8.33 21.29
N HIS A 579 -4.20 -7.07 21.05
CA HIS A 579 -5.23 -6.38 21.84
C HIS A 579 -6.59 -7.11 21.75
N LEU A 580 -7.04 -7.49 20.55
CA LEU A 580 -8.30 -8.22 20.39
C LEU A 580 -8.30 -9.54 21.17
N LEU A 581 -7.21 -10.29 21.12
CA LEU A 581 -7.08 -11.58 21.82
C LEU A 581 -7.03 -11.42 23.33
N ALA A 582 -6.32 -10.42 23.83
CA ALA A 582 -6.16 -10.20 25.26
C ALA A 582 -7.44 -9.67 25.94
N ASP A 583 -8.15 -8.75 25.26
CA ASP A 583 -9.16 -7.92 25.91
C ASP A 583 -10.60 -8.16 25.41
N ARG A 584 -10.76 -8.65 24.17
CA ARG A 584 -12.07 -8.66 23.49
C ARG A 584 -12.56 -10.04 23.07
N LEU A 585 -11.69 -10.94 22.69
CA LEU A 585 -11.99 -12.27 22.16
C LEU A 585 -11.64 -13.39 23.17
N LYS A 586 -12.04 -13.20 24.43
CA LYS A 586 -11.81 -14.21 25.49
C LYS A 586 -12.65 -15.44 25.31
#